data_f079ca07a6c3dca56a836087be51a656
#
_entry.id   f079ca07a6c3dca56a836087be51a656
#
_cell.length_a   1.000
_cell.length_b   1.000
_cell.length_c   1.000
_cell.angle_alpha   90.00
_cell.angle_beta   90.00
_cell.angle_gamma   90.00
#
_symmetry.space_group_name_H-M   'P 1'
#
loop_
_entity.id
_entity.type
_entity.pdbx_description
1 polymer ?
#
loop_
_entity_poly.entity_id
_entity_poly.type
_entity_poly.pdbx_seq_one_letter_code
_entity_poly.pdbx_strand_id
1 'polypeptide(L)'
;MNTKPNRWRVVLLAIAVVVGHASRRAYATTGNPLDATITVTPTATVNLSLGVTTYAYGPVSISSQAVSVSSLSVINIGQVNVGVDSKIQTEAADWTSAITPAFNQYVLYVATSTVQPQASDFTATHRFNAFGGAAKPLAGLGGGNPVLTTAGAGNEVDLWFRLDTPTGVSTMAGQTITLRFTGTGL
;
A
#
# COMPACT_ATOMS: atom_id res chain seq x y z
N MET A 1 16.09 -40.38 24.65
CA MET A 1 15.25 -39.17 24.60
C MET A 1 16.14 -37.98 24.86
N ASN A 2 16.49 -37.26 23.82
CA ASN A 2 17.52 -36.21 23.91
C ASN A 2 16.87 -34.88 23.49
N THR A 3 16.45 -34.12 24.49
CA THR A 3 15.81 -32.80 24.29
C THR A 3 16.89 -31.74 24.10
N LYS A 4 17.01 -31.21 22.87
CA LYS A 4 17.86 -30.04 22.58
C LYS A 4 17.21 -28.77 23.12
N PRO A 5 17.95 -27.93 23.87
CA PRO A 5 17.40 -26.65 24.32
C PRO A 5 17.32 -25.63 23.15
N ASN A 6 16.16 -25.04 23.03
CA ASN A 6 15.85 -23.95 22.09
C ASN A 6 16.66 -22.70 22.51
N ARG A 7 17.63 -22.29 21.68
CA ARG A 7 18.39 -21.07 21.90
C ARG A 7 17.60 -19.87 21.36
N TRP A 8 16.84 -19.26 22.20
CA TRP A 8 16.32 -17.92 21.96
C TRP A 8 17.51 -16.95 21.96
N ARG A 9 17.85 -16.40 20.80
CA ARG A 9 18.79 -15.30 20.72
C ARG A 9 18.04 -14.02 21.09
N VAL A 10 18.10 -13.67 22.35
CA VAL A 10 17.78 -12.33 22.81
C VAL A 10 18.88 -11.42 22.29
N VAL A 11 18.56 -10.59 21.29
CA VAL A 11 19.44 -9.48 20.91
C VAL A 11 19.28 -8.42 21.97
N LEU A 12 20.11 -8.47 22.99
CA LEU A 12 20.29 -7.39 23.94
C LEU A 12 21.00 -6.24 23.21
N LEU A 13 20.25 -5.19 22.89
CA LEU A 13 20.81 -3.91 22.49
C LEU A 13 21.53 -3.34 23.72
N ALA A 14 22.83 -3.55 23.80
CA ALA A 14 23.67 -2.96 24.85
C ALA A 14 23.80 -1.46 24.57
N ILE A 15 22.98 -0.65 25.24
CA ILE A 15 23.23 0.78 25.36
C ILE A 15 24.45 0.91 26.28
N ALA A 16 25.62 1.11 25.69
CA ALA A 16 26.82 1.45 26.44
C ALA A 16 26.67 2.89 26.97
N VAL A 17 26.10 3.02 28.15
CA VAL A 17 26.23 4.26 28.92
C VAL A 17 27.64 4.31 29.44
N VAL A 18 28.52 5.02 28.76
CA VAL A 18 29.86 5.33 29.30
C VAL A 18 29.65 6.39 30.41
N VAL A 19 29.42 5.93 31.61
CA VAL A 19 29.47 6.79 32.79
C VAL A 19 30.95 6.94 33.14
N GLY A 20 31.59 7.98 32.65
CA GLY A 20 32.91 8.39 33.07
C GLY A 20 32.87 8.81 34.54
N HIS A 21 33.31 7.91 35.44
CA HIS A 21 33.49 8.27 36.84
C HIS A 21 34.73 9.16 36.98
N ALA A 22 34.55 10.45 36.77
CA ALA A 22 35.52 11.43 37.27
C ALA A 22 35.20 11.68 38.74
N SER A 23 35.89 10.99 39.65
CA SER A 23 35.85 11.26 41.09
C SER A 23 36.46 12.64 41.36
N ARG A 24 35.72 13.68 41.13
CA ARG A 24 36.01 15.01 41.63
C ARG A 24 35.26 15.17 42.95
N ARG A 25 36.01 15.37 44.03
CA ARG A 25 35.43 15.85 45.29
C ARG A 25 34.68 17.15 44.99
N ALA A 26 33.37 17.05 44.92
CA ALA A 26 32.50 18.22 44.76
C ALA A 26 32.47 18.93 46.11
N TYR A 27 33.14 20.08 46.20
CA TYR A 27 32.74 21.11 47.17
C TYR A 27 31.34 21.52 46.76
N ALA A 28 30.37 21.36 47.66
CA ALA A 28 29.03 21.79 47.46
C ALA A 28 28.98 23.32 47.41
N THR A 29 29.15 23.88 46.24
CA THR A 29 28.70 25.22 45.92
C THR A 29 27.28 25.11 45.46
N THR A 30 26.38 25.80 46.16
CA THR A 30 24.97 25.91 45.85
C THR A 30 24.73 26.10 44.35
N GLY A 31 24.16 25.06 43.69
CA GLY A 31 23.26 25.20 42.61
C GLY A 31 23.75 25.89 41.32
N ASN A 32 24.47 25.14 40.48
CA ASN A 32 24.39 25.42 39.06
C ASN A 32 23.76 24.16 38.40
N PRO A 33 22.49 24.20 37.98
CA PRO A 33 21.90 23.07 37.26
C PRO A 33 22.70 22.83 35.99
N LEU A 34 23.08 21.58 35.73
CA LEU A 34 23.71 21.15 34.50
C LEU A 34 22.65 20.47 33.65
N ASP A 35 22.30 21.11 32.57
CA ASP A 35 21.33 20.56 31.60
C ASP A 35 22.09 19.70 30.56
N ALA A 36 21.62 18.49 30.33
CA ALA A 36 22.09 17.63 29.26
C ALA A 36 20.98 17.54 28.20
N THR A 37 21.32 17.83 26.95
CA THR A 37 20.39 17.65 25.84
C THR A 37 20.68 16.33 25.15
N ILE A 38 19.64 15.47 25.05
CA ILE A 38 19.70 14.22 24.29
C ILE A 38 18.86 14.42 23.04
N THR A 39 19.49 14.33 21.86
CA THR A 39 18.79 14.38 20.58
C THR A 39 18.64 12.96 20.06
N VAL A 40 17.39 12.53 19.77
CA VAL A 40 17.07 11.26 19.14
C VAL A 40 16.42 11.54 17.80
N THR A 41 16.99 11.00 16.73
CA THR A 41 16.39 11.05 15.40
C THR A 41 15.79 9.67 15.11
N PRO A 42 14.46 9.49 15.19
CA PRO A 42 13.84 8.23 14.83
C PRO A 42 13.96 7.99 13.32
N THR A 43 14.27 6.77 12.93
CA THR A 43 14.15 6.30 11.54
C THR A 43 12.94 5.39 11.46
N ALA A 44 12.06 5.65 10.48
CA ALA A 44 10.87 4.86 10.28
C ALA A 44 10.84 4.32 8.84
N THR A 45 10.27 3.11 8.66
CA THR A 45 10.19 2.47 7.35
C THR A 45 8.74 2.44 6.86
N VAL A 46 8.57 2.81 5.59
CA VAL A 46 7.34 2.53 4.83
C VAL A 46 7.47 1.14 4.24
N ASN A 47 6.49 0.29 4.47
CA ASN A 47 6.45 -1.06 3.88
C ASN A 47 5.00 -1.49 3.64
N LEU A 48 4.71 -1.95 2.41
CA LEU A 48 3.40 -2.46 2.02
C LEU A 48 3.49 -3.94 1.64
N SER A 49 2.44 -4.68 1.96
CA SER A 49 2.23 -6.05 1.52
C SER A 49 0.90 -6.16 0.78
N LEU A 50 0.81 -7.12 -0.14
CA LEU A 50 -0.44 -7.49 -0.80
C LEU A 50 -0.92 -8.84 -0.23
N GLY A 51 -2.20 -8.93 0.10
CA GLY A 51 -2.80 -10.19 0.56
C GLY A 51 -2.79 -11.25 -0.52
N VAL A 52 -3.05 -10.84 -1.78
CA VAL A 52 -2.86 -11.65 -3.00
C VAL A 52 -2.19 -10.80 -4.06
N THR A 53 -1.42 -11.42 -4.95
CA THR A 53 -0.66 -10.72 -6.00
C THR A 53 -1.31 -10.80 -7.38
N THR A 54 -2.36 -11.58 -7.53
CA THR A 54 -3.06 -11.79 -8.80
C THR A 54 -4.57 -11.81 -8.60
N TYR A 55 -5.29 -11.25 -9.56
CA TYR A 55 -6.72 -11.34 -9.68
C TYR A 55 -7.10 -11.70 -11.11
N ALA A 56 -7.98 -12.67 -11.28
CA ALA A 56 -8.47 -13.11 -12.59
C ALA A 56 -9.97 -12.83 -12.73
N TYR A 57 -10.37 -12.04 -13.73
CA TYR A 57 -11.79 -11.85 -14.05
C TYR A 57 -12.44 -13.10 -14.68
N GLY A 58 -11.62 -14.02 -15.20
CA GLY A 58 -12.11 -15.09 -16.05
C GLY A 58 -12.56 -14.57 -17.43
N PRO A 59 -13.39 -15.32 -18.15
CA PRO A 59 -13.96 -14.86 -19.43
C PRO A 59 -14.88 -13.66 -19.21
N VAL A 60 -14.62 -12.55 -19.92
CA VAL A 60 -15.46 -11.34 -19.93
C VAL A 60 -15.90 -11.03 -21.35
N SER A 61 -17.15 -10.57 -21.50
CA SER A 61 -17.67 -10.15 -22.80
C SER A 61 -17.07 -8.80 -23.21
N ILE A 62 -16.89 -8.57 -24.50
CA ILE A 62 -16.60 -7.21 -25.03
C ILE A 62 -17.80 -6.29 -24.81
N SER A 63 -17.56 -4.98 -24.82
CA SER A 63 -18.58 -3.95 -24.57
C SER A 63 -19.35 -4.15 -23.26
N SER A 64 -18.68 -4.67 -22.22
CA SER A 64 -19.29 -4.96 -20.92
C SER A 64 -18.50 -4.34 -19.77
N GLN A 65 -19.14 -4.31 -18.61
CA GLN A 65 -18.53 -3.93 -17.34
C GLN A 65 -18.44 -5.15 -16.44
N ALA A 66 -17.26 -5.44 -15.91
CA ALA A 66 -17.04 -6.51 -14.97
C ALA A 66 -16.49 -5.95 -13.66
N VAL A 67 -17.16 -6.23 -12.54
CA VAL A 67 -16.66 -5.92 -11.20
C VAL A 67 -15.98 -7.15 -10.61
N SER A 68 -14.88 -6.97 -9.90
CA SER A 68 -14.18 -8.07 -9.22
C SER A 68 -15.11 -8.76 -8.23
N VAL A 69 -15.06 -10.09 -8.18
CA VAL A 69 -15.89 -10.90 -7.25
C VAL A 69 -15.24 -11.07 -5.87
N SER A 70 -13.96 -10.71 -5.74
CA SER A 70 -13.22 -10.65 -4.49
C SER A 70 -12.35 -9.41 -4.45
N SER A 71 -12.01 -8.95 -3.26
CA SER A 71 -11.07 -7.86 -3.04
C SER A 71 -9.62 -8.34 -3.12
N LEU A 72 -8.72 -7.37 -3.34
CA LEU A 72 -7.29 -7.50 -3.13
C LEU A 72 -6.92 -6.60 -1.95
N SER A 73 -6.30 -7.13 -0.91
CA SER A 73 -5.92 -6.35 0.26
C SER A 73 -4.54 -5.72 0.10
N VAL A 74 -4.44 -4.43 0.46
CA VAL A 74 -3.16 -3.74 0.68
C VAL A 74 -2.98 -3.52 2.17
N ILE A 75 -1.85 -3.97 2.70
CA ILE A 75 -1.57 -3.98 4.14
C ILE A 75 -0.32 -3.16 4.42
N ASN A 76 -0.40 -2.25 5.39
CA ASN A 76 0.76 -1.56 5.91
C ASN A 76 1.44 -2.43 6.97
N ILE A 77 2.63 -2.91 6.66
CA ILE A 77 3.50 -3.66 7.58
C ILE A 77 4.72 -2.83 8.01
N GLY A 78 4.71 -1.53 7.73
CA GLY A 78 5.74 -0.57 8.10
C GLY A 78 5.54 0.01 9.50
N GLN A 79 6.32 1.03 9.81
CA GLN A 79 6.38 1.68 11.12
C GLN A 79 5.73 3.06 11.16
N VAL A 80 5.20 3.54 10.05
CA VAL A 80 4.53 4.83 9.92
C VAL A 80 3.19 4.67 9.21
N ASN A 81 2.27 5.60 9.44
CA ASN A 81 1.04 5.67 8.65
C ASN A 81 1.37 5.96 7.20
N VAL A 82 0.59 5.39 6.28
CA VAL A 82 0.88 5.41 4.84
C VAL A 82 -0.34 5.81 4.03
N GLY A 83 -0.16 6.80 3.16
CA GLY A 83 -1.02 7.00 2.01
C GLY A 83 -0.60 6.09 0.87
N VAL A 84 -1.55 5.57 0.08
CA VAL A 84 -1.27 4.63 -1.01
C VAL A 84 -1.68 5.23 -2.34
N ASP A 85 -0.71 5.28 -3.27
CA ASP A 85 -0.91 5.62 -4.66
C ASP A 85 -0.95 4.36 -5.53
N SER A 86 -1.66 4.43 -6.64
CA SER A 86 -1.78 3.34 -7.61
C SER A 86 -1.58 3.81 -9.04
N LYS A 87 -1.02 2.94 -9.90
CA LYS A 87 -0.92 3.18 -11.34
C LYS A 87 -0.90 1.88 -12.13
N ILE A 88 -1.22 1.98 -13.42
CA ILE A 88 -0.94 0.90 -14.37
C ILE A 88 0.56 0.88 -14.61
N GLN A 89 1.21 -0.23 -14.26
CA GLN A 89 2.66 -0.39 -14.39
C GLN A 89 3.04 -1.01 -15.74
N THR A 90 2.22 -1.96 -16.22
CA THR A 90 2.39 -2.58 -17.52
C THR A 90 1.03 -2.73 -18.18
N GLU A 91 0.96 -2.34 -19.44
CA GLU A 91 -0.21 -2.46 -20.30
C GLU A 91 -0.47 -3.92 -20.65
N ALA A 92 -1.70 -4.25 -21.01
CA ALA A 92 -2.01 -5.51 -21.66
C ALA A 92 -1.33 -5.60 -23.04
N ALA A 93 -1.10 -6.82 -23.52
CA ALA A 93 -0.35 -7.03 -24.76
C ALA A 93 -1.05 -6.40 -25.99
N ASP A 94 -2.38 -6.56 -26.09
CA ASP A 94 -3.16 -6.14 -27.25
C ASP A 94 -4.20 -5.07 -26.91
N TRP A 95 -4.34 -4.69 -25.63
CA TRP A 95 -5.27 -3.68 -25.19
C TRP A 95 -4.53 -2.52 -24.54
N THR A 96 -4.97 -1.31 -24.82
CA THR A 96 -4.45 -0.09 -24.20
C THR A 96 -5.45 0.52 -23.24
N SER A 97 -4.96 1.10 -22.15
CA SER A 97 -5.83 1.81 -21.21
C SER A 97 -6.27 3.16 -21.76
N ALA A 98 -7.52 3.51 -21.50
CA ALA A 98 -8.12 4.75 -21.98
C ALA A 98 -9.03 5.38 -20.90
N ILE A 99 -9.59 6.53 -21.20
CA ILE A 99 -10.61 7.17 -20.37
C ILE A 99 -12.03 6.79 -20.76
N THR A 100 -12.19 6.20 -21.95
CA THR A 100 -13.45 5.68 -22.50
C THR A 100 -13.13 4.41 -23.27
N PRO A 101 -13.91 3.32 -23.14
CA PRO A 101 -13.69 2.11 -23.92
C PRO A 101 -13.85 2.36 -25.41
N ALA A 102 -12.93 1.79 -26.22
CA ALA A 102 -12.97 1.83 -27.67
C ALA A 102 -12.43 0.51 -28.24
N PHE A 103 -12.16 0.43 -29.53
CA PHE A 103 -11.53 -0.74 -30.15
C PHE A 103 -10.13 -0.95 -29.56
N ASN A 104 -9.87 -2.12 -29.02
CA ASN A 104 -8.65 -2.48 -28.26
C ASN A 104 -8.34 -1.53 -27.08
N GLN A 105 -9.35 -0.80 -26.57
CA GLN A 105 -9.14 0.10 -25.42
C GLN A 105 -10.07 -0.27 -24.27
N TYR A 106 -9.47 -0.44 -23.08
CA TYR A 106 -10.18 -0.72 -21.85
C TYR A 106 -10.12 0.46 -20.87
N VAL A 107 -11.02 0.47 -19.90
CA VAL A 107 -10.93 1.37 -18.74
C VAL A 107 -10.89 0.53 -17.48
N LEU A 108 -9.95 0.82 -16.61
CA LEU A 108 -9.80 0.15 -15.30
C LEU A 108 -10.06 1.15 -14.18
N TYR A 109 -10.79 0.68 -13.18
CA TYR A 109 -11.09 1.43 -11.96
C TYR A 109 -10.62 0.64 -10.75
N VAL A 110 -10.27 1.37 -9.68
CA VAL A 110 -10.01 0.81 -8.35
C VAL A 110 -10.72 1.66 -7.30
N ALA A 111 -11.39 1.01 -6.38
CA ALA A 111 -12.00 1.67 -5.22
C ALA A 111 -11.74 0.87 -3.95
N THR A 112 -11.66 1.57 -2.82
CA THR A 112 -11.59 0.91 -1.51
C THR A 112 -12.98 0.78 -0.92
N SER A 113 -13.32 -0.42 -0.44
CA SER A 113 -14.61 -0.70 0.19
C SER A 113 -14.52 -1.96 1.04
N THR A 114 -15.24 -2.00 2.14
CA THR A 114 -15.40 -3.20 2.99
C THR A 114 -16.40 -4.21 2.44
N VAL A 115 -17.15 -3.84 1.40
CA VAL A 115 -18.13 -4.70 0.72
C VAL A 115 -17.95 -4.61 -0.79
N GLN A 116 -18.36 -5.63 -1.52
CA GLN A 116 -18.31 -5.62 -2.98
C GLN A 116 -19.17 -4.49 -3.55
N PRO A 117 -18.59 -3.57 -4.35
CA PRO A 117 -19.33 -2.50 -4.99
C PRO A 117 -20.17 -2.98 -6.16
N GLN A 118 -21.18 -2.18 -6.53
CA GLN A 118 -21.84 -2.29 -7.82
C GLN A 118 -21.04 -1.54 -8.91
N ALA A 119 -21.25 -1.86 -10.18
CA ALA A 119 -20.56 -1.16 -11.27
C ALA A 119 -20.82 0.35 -11.26
N SER A 120 -22.03 0.78 -10.88
CA SER A 120 -22.43 2.18 -10.76
C SER A 120 -21.68 2.98 -9.68
N ASP A 121 -21.08 2.31 -8.69
CA ASP A 121 -20.37 2.96 -7.57
C ASP A 121 -18.99 3.50 -8.00
N PHE A 122 -18.46 2.96 -9.10
CA PHE A 122 -17.19 3.42 -9.65
C PHE A 122 -17.38 4.66 -10.51
N THR A 123 -16.85 5.77 -10.04
CA THR A 123 -16.90 7.07 -10.72
C THR A 123 -15.55 7.41 -11.38
N ALA A 124 -15.47 8.57 -12.04
CA ALA A 124 -14.22 9.05 -12.64
C ALA A 124 -13.07 9.20 -11.62
N THR A 125 -13.38 9.41 -10.33
CA THR A 125 -12.37 9.49 -9.26
C THR A 125 -11.69 8.15 -8.99
N HIS A 126 -12.34 7.03 -9.28
CA HIS A 126 -11.82 5.67 -9.09
C HIS A 126 -11.07 5.15 -10.33
N ARG A 127 -11.15 5.85 -11.47
CA ARG A 127 -10.52 5.43 -12.72
C ARG A 127 -9.01 5.61 -12.63
N PHE A 128 -8.25 4.60 -13.05
CA PHE A 128 -6.82 4.74 -13.27
C PHE A 128 -6.54 5.78 -14.36
N ASN A 129 -5.41 6.49 -14.23
CA ASN A 129 -4.87 7.21 -15.36
C ASN A 129 -4.44 6.22 -16.44
N ALA A 130 -4.48 6.65 -17.71
CA ALA A 130 -3.94 5.83 -18.79
C ALA A 130 -2.46 5.47 -18.52
N PHE A 131 -2.00 4.38 -19.09
CA PHE A 131 -0.62 3.93 -18.96
C PHE A 131 0.36 5.07 -19.30
N GLY A 132 1.43 5.17 -18.51
CA GLY A 132 2.36 6.29 -18.58
C GLY A 132 1.94 7.53 -17.80
N GLY A 133 0.68 7.60 -17.32
CA GLY A 133 0.22 8.67 -16.45
C GLY A 133 0.81 8.61 -15.04
N ALA A 134 0.70 9.72 -14.31
CA ALA A 134 1.13 9.81 -12.92
C ALA A 134 0.35 8.80 -12.05
N ALA A 135 1.00 8.32 -10.97
CA ALA A 135 0.34 7.57 -9.93
C ALA A 135 -0.78 8.43 -9.30
N LYS A 136 -1.82 7.78 -8.83
CA LYS A 136 -3.01 8.42 -8.30
C LYS A 136 -3.33 7.85 -6.93
N PRO A 137 -3.68 8.69 -5.94
CA PRO A 137 -4.13 8.21 -4.64
C PRO A 137 -5.32 7.27 -4.78
N LEU A 138 -5.35 6.21 -3.97
CA LEU A 138 -6.52 5.35 -3.84
C LEU A 138 -7.70 6.18 -3.33
N ALA A 139 -8.88 5.92 -3.84
CA ALA A 139 -10.11 6.57 -3.41
C ALA A 139 -11.11 5.55 -2.85
N GLY A 140 -11.73 5.89 -1.74
CA GLY A 140 -12.84 5.12 -1.18
C GLY A 140 -14.16 5.44 -1.89
N LEU A 141 -15.11 4.50 -1.89
CA LEU A 141 -16.45 4.73 -2.45
C LEU A 141 -17.19 5.87 -1.75
N GLY A 142 -16.94 6.09 -0.46
CA GLY A 142 -17.48 7.20 0.32
C GLY A 142 -16.72 8.52 0.15
N GLY A 143 -15.71 8.57 -0.73
CA GLY A 143 -14.77 9.69 -0.87
C GLY A 143 -13.59 9.58 0.11
N GLY A 144 -12.58 10.44 -0.12
CA GLY A 144 -11.36 10.45 0.66
C GLY A 144 -10.34 9.39 0.25
N ASN A 145 -9.08 9.62 0.63
CA ASN A 145 -8.00 8.68 0.40
C ASN A 145 -7.75 7.91 1.71
N PRO A 146 -7.75 6.57 1.67
CA PRO A 146 -7.48 5.78 2.87
C PRO A 146 -6.06 6.02 3.36
N VAL A 147 -5.93 6.17 4.68
CA VAL A 147 -4.64 6.18 5.38
C VAL A 147 -4.51 4.85 6.10
N LEU A 148 -3.48 4.08 5.74
CA LEU A 148 -3.20 2.81 6.41
C LEU A 148 -2.37 3.08 7.66
N THR A 149 -2.90 2.72 8.83
CA THR A 149 -2.20 2.81 10.11
C THR A 149 -1.13 1.72 10.25
N THR A 150 -0.28 1.83 11.26
CA THR A 150 0.81 0.85 11.50
C THR A 150 0.32 -0.47 12.09
N ALA A 151 -0.86 -0.49 12.69
CA ALA A 151 -1.44 -1.68 13.32
C ALA A 151 -2.95 -1.53 13.53
N GLY A 152 -3.64 -2.65 13.80
CA GLY A 152 -5.06 -2.70 14.08
C GLY A 152 -5.95 -2.65 12.84
N ALA A 153 -7.23 -2.38 13.01
CA ALA A 153 -8.22 -2.45 11.93
C ALA A 153 -8.00 -1.47 10.77
N GLY A 154 -7.14 -0.46 10.94
CA GLY A 154 -6.83 0.53 9.91
C GLY A 154 -5.53 0.25 9.13
N ASN A 155 -4.83 -0.86 9.39
CA ASN A 155 -3.59 -1.17 8.69
C ASN A 155 -3.79 -1.84 7.32
N GLU A 156 -5.02 -2.18 6.98
CA GLU A 156 -5.41 -2.90 5.77
C GLU A 156 -6.56 -2.18 5.07
N VAL A 157 -6.58 -2.26 3.75
CA VAL A 157 -7.68 -1.79 2.92
C VAL A 157 -7.95 -2.77 1.80
N ASP A 158 -9.22 -3.06 1.57
CA ASP A 158 -9.70 -3.90 0.49
C ASP A 158 -9.91 -3.09 -0.79
N LEU A 159 -9.28 -3.54 -1.88
CA LEU A 159 -9.38 -2.98 -3.21
C LEU A 159 -10.34 -3.79 -4.06
N TRP A 160 -11.28 -3.10 -4.68
CA TRP A 160 -12.21 -3.64 -5.64
C TRP A 160 -11.96 -3.00 -7.00
N PHE A 161 -12.12 -3.78 -8.05
CA PHE A 161 -11.84 -3.34 -9.41
C PHE A 161 -13.07 -3.42 -10.28
N ARG A 162 -13.21 -2.46 -11.20
CA ARG A 162 -14.13 -2.56 -12.33
C ARG A 162 -13.33 -2.43 -13.62
N LEU A 163 -13.56 -3.38 -14.53
CA LEU A 163 -13.00 -3.38 -15.87
C LEU A 163 -14.15 -3.08 -16.85
N ASP A 164 -14.04 -1.99 -17.58
CA ASP A 164 -14.86 -1.72 -18.76
C ASP A 164 -14.08 -2.23 -19.97
N THR A 165 -14.58 -3.29 -20.59
CA THR A 165 -13.90 -3.98 -21.68
C THR A 165 -13.96 -3.19 -22.98
N PRO A 166 -13.03 -3.43 -23.93
CA PRO A 166 -13.06 -2.81 -25.25
C PRO A 166 -14.38 -3.03 -25.97
N THR A 167 -14.76 -2.07 -26.84
CA THR A 167 -15.95 -2.20 -27.69
C THR A 167 -15.77 -3.17 -28.86
N GLY A 168 -14.52 -3.52 -29.18
CA GLY A 168 -14.11 -4.52 -30.13
C GLY A 168 -12.65 -4.85 -29.91
N VAL A 169 -12.20 -6.01 -30.32
CA VAL A 169 -10.82 -6.51 -30.11
C VAL A 169 -10.24 -7.14 -31.37
N SER A 170 -8.95 -6.98 -31.55
CA SER A 170 -8.21 -7.65 -32.62
C SER A 170 -7.86 -9.10 -32.28
N THR A 171 -7.88 -9.47 -31.01
CA THR A 171 -7.55 -10.80 -30.51
C THR A 171 -8.45 -11.17 -29.32
N MET A 172 -8.77 -12.45 -29.20
CA MET A 172 -9.47 -13.03 -28.06
C MET A 172 -8.52 -13.69 -27.05
N ALA A 173 -7.21 -13.47 -27.19
CA ALA A 173 -6.23 -13.98 -26.24
C ALA A 173 -6.40 -13.33 -24.87
N GLY A 174 -6.05 -14.07 -23.80
CA GLY A 174 -6.05 -13.55 -22.43
C GLY A 174 -5.13 -12.33 -22.30
N GLN A 175 -5.60 -11.31 -21.62
CA GLN A 175 -4.88 -10.06 -21.42
C GLN A 175 -4.44 -9.94 -19.96
N THR A 176 -3.21 -9.46 -19.71
CA THR A 176 -2.67 -9.25 -18.37
C THR A 176 -2.28 -7.79 -18.20
N ILE A 177 -2.77 -7.18 -17.13
CA ILE A 177 -2.46 -5.80 -16.73
C ILE A 177 -1.70 -5.88 -15.41
N THR A 178 -0.56 -5.20 -15.30
CA THR A 178 0.15 -5.09 -14.03
C THR A 178 -0.11 -3.75 -13.37
N LEU A 179 -0.51 -3.78 -12.12
CA LEU A 179 -0.71 -2.61 -11.28
C LEU A 179 0.46 -2.46 -10.31
N ARG A 180 0.79 -1.22 -9.97
CA ARG A 180 1.74 -0.88 -8.92
C ARG A 180 1.04 -0.06 -7.86
N PHE A 181 1.25 -0.45 -6.60
CA PHE A 181 0.86 0.31 -5.42
C PHE A 181 2.13 0.84 -4.74
N THR A 182 2.12 2.11 -4.35
CA THR A 182 3.26 2.77 -3.71
C THR A 182 2.80 3.46 -2.44
N GLY A 183 3.48 3.18 -1.34
CA GLY A 183 3.21 3.82 -0.05
C GLY A 183 4.04 5.09 0.12
N THR A 184 3.41 6.14 0.66
CA THR A 184 4.08 7.36 1.10
C THR A 184 3.81 7.55 2.59
N GLY A 185 4.86 7.65 3.40
CA GLY A 185 4.75 7.90 4.85
C GLY A 185 4.14 9.27 5.12
N LEU A 186 3.30 9.35 6.15
CA LEU A 186 2.58 10.53 6.58
C LEU A 186 3.07 11.03 7.94
#